data_07608f044ada03180af0298c98547943
#
_entry.id   07608f044ada03180af0298c98547943
#
_cell.length_a   1.000
_cell.length_b   1.000
_cell.length_c   1.000
_cell.angle_alpha   90.00
_cell.angle_beta   90.00
_cell.angle_gamma   90.00
#
_symmetry.space_group_name_H-M   'P 1'
#
loop_
_entity.id
_entity.type
_entity.pdbx_description
1 polymer ?
#
loop_
_entity_poly.entity_id
_entity_poly.type
_entity_poly.pdbx_seq_one_letter_code
_entity_poly.pdbx_strand_id
1 'polypeptide(L)'
;MSNQNIVKYAVLETCLFCGHSLLMYAVCMTNVSGSITKAVIPAAGLGTRFLPATKATPKEMLPVVDRPAIQYVVEEAIRAGLQDVLMITGRNKRALEDHFDRVPVLERQLAEQGKEALLKAVEESNYLGEIHYVRQGDPKGLGHAVLRGKVHVGNEPFAVLLGDDLIDEKEDLLSRMVEVQQRTGGSVVALMEVPREAISAYGAAAIETVEGEDFVKVTGLVEKPEPEQAPSNYAVIGRYVLSPKVFEVLEDTAPGRGGEIQLTDALQTLAVGEGDGEGVYGVVFKGRRFDTGDKLSYLKANIILAAERGDFGPELCQWLKEFTAENC
;
A
#
# COMPACT_ATOMS: atom_id res chain seq x y z
N MET A 1 -20.83 8.24 -39.36
CA MET A 1 -20.92 9.73 -39.38
C MET A 1 -20.11 10.24 -38.19
N SER A 2 -19.04 10.75 -38.48
CA SER A 2 -17.95 11.52 -37.89
C SER A 2 -18.11 11.96 -36.42
N ASN A 3 -17.24 11.44 -35.59
CA ASN A 3 -16.87 12.04 -34.31
C ASN A 3 -15.73 13.02 -34.55
N GLN A 4 -15.98 14.29 -34.31
CA GLN A 4 -14.97 15.34 -34.35
C GLN A 4 -14.28 15.44 -32.98
N ASN A 5 -13.01 15.16 -32.95
CA ASN A 5 -12.11 15.51 -31.86
C ASN A 5 -11.98 17.03 -31.76
N ILE A 6 -12.46 17.63 -30.68
CA ILE A 6 -12.21 19.03 -30.35
C ILE A 6 -11.03 19.08 -29.39
N VAL A 7 -9.88 19.40 -29.94
CA VAL A 7 -8.68 19.81 -29.15
C VAL A 7 -8.88 21.28 -28.78
N LYS A 8 -9.10 21.57 -27.50
CA LYS A 8 -9.11 22.94 -26.98
C LYS A 8 -7.69 23.33 -26.55
N TYR A 9 -7.09 24.24 -27.25
CA TYR A 9 -5.87 24.92 -26.82
C TYR A 9 -6.21 25.94 -25.73
N ALA A 10 -5.51 25.86 -24.59
CA ALA A 10 -5.56 26.87 -23.55
C ALA A 10 -4.70 28.06 -23.98
N VAL A 11 -5.29 29.24 -24.01
CA VAL A 11 -4.61 30.51 -24.30
C VAL A 11 -3.92 30.99 -23.03
N LEU A 12 -2.60 31.21 -23.10
CA LEU A 12 -1.83 31.84 -22.05
C LEU A 12 -2.11 33.36 -22.07
N GLU A 13 -2.85 33.88 -21.11
CA GLU A 13 -2.85 35.31 -20.81
C GLU A 13 -1.74 35.62 -19.80
N THR A 14 -0.75 36.37 -20.24
CA THR A 14 0.31 36.92 -19.39
C THR A 14 -0.20 38.15 -18.65
N CYS A 15 -0.30 38.05 -17.34
CA CYS A 15 -0.57 39.19 -16.46
C CYS A 15 0.74 39.95 -16.21
N LEU A 16 0.85 41.15 -16.81
CA LEU A 16 1.98 42.09 -16.72
C LEU A 16 1.86 42.97 -15.45
N PHE A 17 1.93 42.41 -14.25
CA PHE A 17 2.11 43.21 -13.03
C PHE A 17 2.48 42.31 -11.85
N CYS A 18 3.65 41.75 -11.80
CA CYS A 18 4.39 41.47 -10.57
C CYS A 18 5.63 40.63 -10.88
N GLY A 19 6.80 41.16 -10.65
CA GLY A 19 8.08 40.54 -11.01
C GLY A 19 8.55 39.45 -10.04
N HIS A 20 7.73 38.43 -9.78
CA HIS A 20 8.13 37.20 -9.10
C HIS A 20 7.61 36.03 -9.90
N SER A 21 8.55 35.22 -10.40
CA SER A 21 8.26 33.97 -11.11
C SER A 21 7.77 32.92 -10.11
N LEU A 22 6.45 32.88 -9.90
CA LEU A 22 5.80 31.72 -9.30
C LEU A 22 5.63 30.67 -10.41
N LEU A 23 6.51 29.69 -10.46
CA LEU A 23 6.25 28.45 -11.19
C LEU A 23 5.09 27.74 -10.45
N MET A 24 3.86 28.12 -10.75
CA MET A 24 2.71 27.28 -10.46
C MET A 24 2.79 26.06 -11.39
N TYR A 25 3.15 24.91 -10.85
CA TYR A 25 2.83 23.65 -11.47
C TYR A 25 1.31 23.51 -11.50
N ALA A 26 0.70 23.97 -12.57
CA ALA A 26 -0.64 23.54 -12.91
C ALA A 26 -0.54 22.07 -13.32
N VAL A 27 -0.74 21.17 -12.37
CA VAL A 27 -1.03 19.78 -12.69
C VAL A 27 -2.33 19.82 -13.48
N CYS A 28 -2.22 19.66 -14.79
CA CYS A 28 -3.36 19.50 -15.67
C CYS A 28 -4.02 18.18 -15.28
N MET A 29 -5.04 18.23 -14.41
CA MET A 29 -5.91 17.10 -14.15
C MET A 29 -6.71 16.83 -15.44
N THR A 30 -6.13 16.08 -16.36
CA THR A 30 -6.92 15.39 -17.36
C THR A 30 -7.69 14.32 -16.60
N ASN A 31 -8.98 14.55 -16.36
CA ASN A 31 -9.92 13.50 -16.01
C ASN A 31 -9.94 12.50 -17.18
N VAL A 32 -9.00 11.56 -17.17
CA VAL A 32 -9.11 10.34 -17.94
C VAL A 32 -10.17 9.52 -17.21
N SER A 33 -11.35 9.42 -17.79
CA SER A 33 -12.40 8.52 -17.34
C SER A 33 -11.78 7.12 -17.15
N GLY A 34 -11.59 6.70 -15.87
CA GLY A 34 -11.03 5.41 -15.52
C GLY A 34 -9.72 5.41 -14.73
N SER A 35 -9.15 6.57 -14.32
CA SER A 35 -7.96 6.55 -13.46
C SER A 35 -8.34 6.11 -12.04
N ILE A 36 -7.61 5.14 -11.50
CA ILE A 36 -7.73 4.71 -10.10
C ILE A 36 -7.10 5.78 -9.23
N THR A 37 -7.86 6.35 -8.30
CA THR A 37 -7.42 7.46 -7.44
C THR A 37 -7.48 7.12 -5.96
N LYS A 38 -8.09 5.99 -5.60
CA LYS A 38 -8.39 5.61 -4.23
C LYS A 38 -7.51 4.47 -3.72
N ALA A 39 -7.04 4.62 -2.50
CA ALA A 39 -6.33 3.57 -1.76
C ALA A 39 -7.04 3.28 -0.44
N VAL A 40 -7.19 2.01 -0.08
CA VAL A 40 -7.69 1.55 1.22
C VAL A 40 -6.54 0.89 1.97
N ILE A 41 -6.26 1.36 3.18
CA ILE A 41 -5.18 0.83 4.03
C ILE A 41 -5.78 0.23 5.30
N PRO A 42 -5.88 -1.12 5.39
CA PRO A 42 -6.29 -1.80 6.62
C PRO A 42 -5.24 -1.63 7.72
N ALA A 43 -5.60 -0.95 8.80
CA ALA A 43 -4.74 -0.65 9.95
C ALA A 43 -5.41 -0.93 11.31
N ALA A 44 -6.44 -1.78 11.35
CA ALA A 44 -7.19 -2.09 12.58
C ALA A 44 -6.61 -3.27 13.39
N GLY A 45 -5.60 -3.96 12.88
CA GLY A 45 -4.98 -5.14 13.51
C GLY A 45 -4.35 -4.85 14.87
N LEU A 46 -4.37 -5.84 15.78
CA LEU A 46 -3.91 -5.69 17.17
C LEU A 46 -2.39 -5.68 17.33
N GLY A 47 -1.62 -6.12 16.33
CA GLY A 47 -0.16 -6.10 16.37
C GLY A 47 0.46 -7.05 17.43
N THR A 48 -0.18 -8.19 17.73
CA THR A 48 0.20 -9.07 18.83
C THR A 48 1.61 -9.65 18.76
N ARG A 49 2.18 -9.76 17.55
CA ARG A 49 3.56 -10.25 17.34
C ARG A 49 4.61 -9.38 18.01
N PHE A 50 4.34 -8.09 18.18
CA PHE A 50 5.27 -7.11 18.77
C PHE A 50 4.95 -6.74 20.21
N LEU A 51 4.07 -7.48 20.89
CA LEU A 51 3.86 -7.25 22.32
C LEU A 51 5.16 -7.48 23.12
N PRO A 52 5.44 -6.65 24.13
CA PRO A 52 4.56 -5.62 24.71
C PRO A 52 4.63 -4.24 24.00
N ALA A 53 5.53 -3.99 23.04
CA ALA A 53 5.70 -2.68 22.40
C ALA A 53 4.39 -2.15 21.79
N THR A 54 3.63 -3.03 21.14
CA THR A 54 2.35 -2.67 20.50
C THR A 54 1.14 -2.61 21.43
N LYS A 55 1.35 -2.72 22.76
CA LYS A 55 0.26 -2.56 23.74
C LYS A 55 -0.37 -1.16 23.68
N ALA A 56 0.46 -0.12 23.48
CA ALA A 56 0.04 1.28 23.44
C ALA A 56 0.32 1.97 22.09
N THR A 57 1.20 1.39 21.27
CA THR A 57 1.60 1.92 19.96
C THR A 57 1.10 1.01 18.85
N PRO A 58 0.36 1.52 17.87
CA PRO A 58 0.01 0.73 16.68
C PRO A 58 1.26 0.13 16.00
N LYS A 59 1.18 -1.12 15.52
CA LYS A 59 2.31 -1.73 14.80
C LYS A 59 2.74 -0.93 13.58
N GLU A 60 1.79 -0.29 12.95
CA GLU A 60 1.97 0.56 11.77
C GLU A 60 2.75 1.86 12.09
N MET A 61 2.81 2.23 13.39
CA MET A 61 3.57 3.37 13.91
C MET A 61 4.97 2.99 14.42
N LEU A 62 5.36 1.73 14.31
CA LEU A 62 6.75 1.34 14.61
C LEU A 62 7.70 2.05 13.64
N PRO A 63 8.76 2.72 14.16
CA PRO A 63 9.66 3.50 13.33
C PRO A 63 10.54 2.59 12.47
N VAL A 64 10.59 2.87 11.19
CA VAL A 64 11.57 2.32 10.27
C VAL A 64 12.56 3.44 9.98
N VAL A 65 13.71 3.39 10.64
CA VAL A 65 14.70 4.46 10.78
C VAL A 65 14.08 5.66 11.53
N ASP A 66 13.59 6.68 10.84
CA ASP A 66 13.05 7.92 11.40
C ASP A 66 11.60 8.23 10.95
N ARG A 67 11.00 7.34 10.15
CA ARG A 67 9.59 7.45 9.72
C ARG A 67 8.78 6.23 10.18
N PRO A 68 7.51 6.36 10.58
CA PRO A 68 6.68 5.20 10.88
C PRO A 68 6.40 4.37 9.62
N ALA A 69 6.28 3.05 9.78
CA ALA A 69 6.04 2.12 8.67
C ALA A 69 4.88 2.55 7.77
N ILE A 70 3.79 3.04 8.37
CA ILE A 70 2.59 3.49 7.62
C ILE A 70 2.87 4.65 6.66
N GLN A 71 3.83 5.53 6.96
CA GLN A 71 4.17 6.66 6.10
C GLN A 71 4.74 6.17 4.75
N TYR A 72 5.61 5.17 4.75
CA TYR A 72 6.12 4.56 3.51
C TYR A 72 5.01 4.01 2.63
N VAL A 73 3.98 3.40 3.25
CA VAL A 73 2.82 2.83 2.53
C VAL A 73 1.95 3.93 1.92
N VAL A 74 1.72 5.03 2.65
CA VAL A 74 0.98 6.19 2.13
C VAL A 74 1.76 6.85 1.01
N GLU A 75 3.06 7.11 1.20
CA GLU A 75 3.93 7.68 0.17
C GLU A 75 3.94 6.86 -1.12
N GLU A 76 3.92 5.52 -1.02
CA GLU A 76 3.80 4.63 -2.19
C GLU A 76 2.48 4.84 -2.91
N ALA A 77 1.35 4.89 -2.19
CA ALA A 77 0.03 5.15 -2.78
C ALA A 77 0.03 6.49 -3.54
N ILE A 78 0.54 7.56 -2.92
CA ILE A 78 0.60 8.89 -3.52
C ILE A 78 1.51 8.92 -4.76
N ARG A 79 2.68 8.26 -4.72
CA ARG A 79 3.57 8.14 -5.90
C ARG A 79 2.91 7.42 -7.06
N ALA A 80 2.03 6.44 -6.78
CA ALA A 80 1.24 5.75 -7.81
C ALA A 80 0.02 6.55 -8.30
N GLY A 81 -0.18 7.80 -7.83
CA GLY A 81 -1.28 8.67 -8.24
C GLY A 81 -2.57 8.51 -7.42
N LEU A 82 -2.56 7.73 -6.34
CA LEU A 82 -3.73 7.46 -5.50
C LEU A 82 -3.83 8.54 -4.41
N GLN A 83 -4.50 9.65 -4.71
CA GLN A 83 -4.55 10.83 -3.85
C GLN A 83 -5.60 10.74 -2.71
N ASP A 84 -6.58 9.86 -2.83
CA ASP A 84 -7.65 9.64 -1.85
C ASP A 84 -7.34 8.36 -1.06
N VAL A 85 -6.84 8.51 0.17
CA VAL A 85 -6.39 7.41 1.02
C VAL A 85 -7.37 7.20 2.18
N LEU A 86 -8.02 6.04 2.21
CA LEU A 86 -8.90 5.62 3.29
C LEU A 86 -8.19 4.65 4.23
N MET A 87 -7.95 5.04 5.47
CA MET A 87 -7.45 4.14 6.51
C MET A 87 -8.59 3.47 7.28
N ILE A 88 -8.59 2.14 7.32
CA ILE A 88 -9.53 1.38 8.15
C ILE A 88 -8.89 1.13 9.50
N THR A 89 -9.28 1.94 10.50
CA THR A 89 -8.68 1.97 11.83
C THR A 89 -9.48 1.17 12.86
N GLY A 90 -8.91 0.98 14.05
CA GLY A 90 -9.53 0.34 15.21
C GLY A 90 -9.45 1.20 16.45
N ARG A 91 -9.80 0.61 17.61
CA ARG A 91 -9.54 1.24 18.91
C ARG A 91 -8.03 1.38 19.13
N ASN A 92 -7.62 2.42 19.85
CA ASN A 92 -6.22 2.69 20.20
C ASN A 92 -5.30 2.95 18.98
N LYS A 93 -5.85 3.43 17.86
CA LYS A 93 -5.11 3.77 16.63
C LYS A 93 -4.97 5.28 16.42
N ARG A 94 -5.26 6.12 17.44
CA ARG A 94 -5.21 7.57 17.33
C ARG A 94 -3.85 8.11 16.86
N ALA A 95 -2.76 7.47 17.25
CA ALA A 95 -1.44 7.86 16.78
C ALA A 95 -1.26 7.80 15.24
N LEU A 96 -2.06 6.99 14.51
CA LEU A 96 -2.10 7.01 13.05
C LEU A 96 -2.76 8.27 12.51
N GLU A 97 -3.84 8.70 13.17
CA GLU A 97 -4.58 9.91 12.81
C GLU A 97 -3.70 11.14 13.11
N ASP A 98 -3.16 11.22 14.33
CA ASP A 98 -2.31 12.33 14.79
C ASP A 98 -1.01 12.48 13.94
N HIS A 99 -0.49 11.40 13.33
CA HIS A 99 0.75 11.45 12.54
C HIS A 99 0.60 12.23 11.22
N PHE A 100 -0.56 12.14 10.60
CA PHE A 100 -0.85 12.81 9.33
C PHE A 100 -1.54 14.16 9.52
N ASP A 101 -1.89 14.51 10.76
CA ASP A 101 -2.44 15.81 11.10
C ASP A 101 -1.34 16.84 11.38
N ARG A 102 -1.65 18.10 11.10
CA ARG A 102 -0.74 19.21 11.41
C ARG A 102 -0.55 19.38 12.91
N VAL A 103 0.69 19.72 13.29
CA VAL A 103 1.06 20.10 14.66
C VAL A 103 1.55 21.55 14.68
N PRO A 104 0.67 22.57 14.57
CA PRO A 104 1.04 23.97 14.37
C PRO A 104 1.97 24.55 15.44
N VAL A 105 1.91 24.03 16.67
CA VAL A 105 2.80 24.45 17.76
C VAL A 105 4.22 23.99 17.51
N LEU A 106 4.41 22.74 17.08
CA LEU A 106 5.72 22.18 16.74
C LEU A 106 6.30 22.87 15.51
N GLU A 107 5.50 23.03 14.45
CA GLU A 107 5.89 23.71 13.21
C GLU A 107 6.41 25.11 13.49
N ARG A 108 5.68 25.90 14.28
CA ARG A 108 6.09 27.24 14.70
C ARG A 108 7.38 27.25 15.50
N GLN A 109 7.51 26.34 16.46
CA GLN A 109 8.71 26.25 17.29
C GLN A 109 9.95 25.89 16.45
N LEU A 110 9.82 24.98 15.48
CA LEU A 110 10.93 24.62 14.57
C LEU A 110 11.32 25.79 13.68
N ALA A 111 10.33 26.53 13.15
CA ALA A 111 10.56 27.74 12.35
C ALA A 111 11.27 28.84 13.16
N GLU A 112 10.82 29.14 14.38
CA GLU A 112 11.44 30.13 15.28
C GLU A 112 12.88 29.75 15.66
N GLN A 113 13.20 28.45 15.73
CA GLN A 113 14.54 27.94 16.00
C GLN A 113 15.44 27.83 14.76
N GLY A 114 14.93 28.15 13.56
CA GLY A 114 15.65 28.00 12.31
C GLY A 114 15.96 26.56 11.91
N LYS A 115 15.18 25.57 12.41
CA LYS A 115 15.35 24.14 12.16
C LYS A 115 14.59 23.73 10.89
N GLU A 116 14.95 24.32 9.76
CA GLU A 116 14.23 24.15 8.49
C GLU A 116 14.12 22.70 8.02
N ALA A 117 15.19 21.91 8.16
CA ALA A 117 15.17 20.49 7.75
C ALA A 117 14.17 19.65 8.55
N LEU A 118 14.06 19.90 9.87
CA LEU A 118 13.10 19.21 10.73
C LEU A 118 11.67 19.70 10.47
N LEU A 119 11.49 21.01 10.24
CA LEU A 119 10.20 21.58 9.86
C LEU A 119 9.69 20.93 8.57
N LYS A 120 10.54 20.87 7.56
CA LYS A 120 10.21 20.24 6.28
C LYS A 120 9.82 18.75 6.47
N ALA A 121 10.57 18.00 7.27
CA ALA A 121 10.26 16.58 7.55
C ALA A 121 8.90 16.39 8.23
N VAL A 122 8.51 17.32 9.13
CA VAL A 122 7.19 17.31 9.78
C VAL A 122 6.09 17.69 8.77
N GLU A 123 6.32 18.69 7.92
CA GLU A 123 5.35 19.14 6.93
C GLU A 123 5.13 18.11 5.82
N GLU A 124 6.15 17.35 5.43
CA GLU A 124 6.03 16.30 4.41
C GLU A 124 4.94 15.27 4.76
N SER A 125 4.80 14.88 6.02
CA SER A 125 3.74 13.95 6.44
C SER A 125 2.33 14.55 6.40
N ASN A 126 2.20 15.87 6.55
CA ASN A 126 0.92 16.56 6.63
C ASN A 126 0.24 16.77 5.27
N TYR A 127 0.99 16.69 4.17
CA TYR A 127 0.52 17.07 2.83
C TYR A 127 0.66 15.94 1.80
N LEU A 128 0.70 14.69 2.23
CA LEU A 128 0.85 13.54 1.33
C LEU A 128 -0.35 13.34 0.41
N GLY A 129 -1.58 13.61 0.87
CA GLY A 129 -2.83 13.45 0.10
C GLY A 129 -4.05 13.67 0.99
N GLU A 130 -5.23 13.38 0.45
CA GLU A 130 -6.48 13.44 1.22
C GLU A 130 -6.66 12.15 2.02
N ILE A 131 -6.42 12.20 3.34
CA ILE A 131 -6.45 11.02 4.21
C ILE A 131 -7.74 10.98 5.00
N HIS A 132 -8.49 9.90 4.86
CA HIS A 132 -9.76 9.65 5.53
C HIS A 132 -9.66 8.47 6.49
N TYR A 133 -10.51 8.45 7.51
CA TYR A 133 -10.49 7.40 8.53
C TYR A 133 -11.88 6.81 8.76
N VAL A 134 -11.97 5.49 8.67
CA VAL A 134 -13.18 4.73 9.01
C VAL A 134 -12.83 3.64 10.01
N ARG A 135 -13.65 3.47 11.03
CA ARG A 135 -13.43 2.42 12.01
C ARG A 135 -13.99 1.08 11.54
N GLN A 136 -13.18 0.03 11.68
CA GLN A 136 -13.64 -1.33 11.38
C GLN A 136 -14.75 -1.79 12.33
N GLY A 137 -14.75 -1.30 13.57
CA GLY A 137 -15.60 -1.80 14.64
C GLY A 137 -15.04 -3.10 15.20
N ASP A 138 -15.81 -4.17 15.16
CA ASP A 138 -15.31 -5.49 15.54
C ASP A 138 -14.45 -6.05 14.42
N PRO A 139 -13.17 -6.40 14.68
CA PRO A 139 -12.27 -6.92 13.65
C PRO A 139 -12.69 -8.37 13.27
N LYS A 140 -13.12 -8.56 12.04
CA LYS A 140 -13.56 -9.85 11.50
C LYS A 140 -12.71 -10.31 10.31
N GLY A 141 -11.45 -9.89 10.25
CA GLY A 141 -10.51 -10.24 9.19
C GLY A 141 -10.27 -9.15 8.15
N LEU A 142 -9.37 -9.44 7.21
CA LEU A 142 -8.93 -8.51 6.16
C LEU A 142 -10.06 -8.18 5.18
N GLY A 143 -10.81 -9.18 4.73
CA GLY A 143 -11.96 -8.97 3.84
C GLY A 143 -13.00 -8.05 4.46
N HIS A 144 -13.29 -8.21 5.77
CA HIS A 144 -14.17 -7.29 6.49
C HIS A 144 -13.61 -5.87 6.57
N ALA A 145 -12.30 -5.70 6.76
CA ALA A 145 -11.69 -4.37 6.74
C ALA A 145 -11.87 -3.68 5.38
N VAL A 146 -11.62 -4.41 4.28
CA VAL A 146 -11.83 -3.91 2.92
C VAL A 146 -13.29 -3.55 2.69
N LEU A 147 -14.23 -4.39 3.12
CA LEU A 147 -15.67 -4.15 3.00
C LEU A 147 -16.12 -2.85 3.68
N ARG A 148 -15.45 -2.44 4.79
CA ARG A 148 -15.72 -1.14 5.44
C ARG A 148 -15.44 0.06 4.56
N GLY A 149 -14.62 -0.10 3.52
CA GLY A 149 -14.34 0.93 2.52
C GLY A 149 -15.44 1.12 1.47
N LYS A 150 -16.40 0.19 1.33
CA LYS A 150 -17.42 0.18 0.26
C LYS A 150 -18.11 1.53 0.02
N VAL A 151 -18.57 2.18 1.10
CA VAL A 151 -19.32 3.45 0.99
C VAL A 151 -18.43 4.60 0.49
N HIS A 152 -17.16 4.64 0.91
CA HIS A 152 -16.20 5.65 0.48
C HIS A 152 -15.70 5.42 -0.94
N VAL A 153 -15.38 4.18 -1.28
CA VAL A 153 -14.88 3.80 -2.61
C VAL A 153 -15.96 3.92 -3.68
N GLY A 154 -17.18 3.53 -3.36
CA GLY A 154 -18.27 3.49 -4.33
C GLY A 154 -18.09 2.36 -5.33
N ASN A 155 -18.37 2.64 -6.61
CA ASN A 155 -18.29 1.67 -7.70
C ASN A 155 -17.06 1.92 -8.61
N GLU A 156 -15.92 2.22 -8.01
CA GLU A 156 -14.66 2.49 -8.71
C GLU A 156 -13.61 1.45 -8.35
N PRO A 157 -12.68 1.10 -9.27
CA PRO A 157 -11.51 0.32 -8.90
C PRO A 157 -10.66 1.08 -7.88
N PHE A 158 -10.02 0.35 -6.99
CA PHE A 158 -9.23 0.93 -5.90
C PHE A 158 -8.07 0.02 -5.49
N ALA A 159 -7.04 0.60 -4.90
CA ALA A 159 -5.94 -0.18 -4.35
C ALA A 159 -6.19 -0.55 -2.88
N VAL A 160 -5.62 -1.68 -2.44
CA VAL A 160 -5.51 -2.05 -1.04
C VAL A 160 -4.04 -2.29 -0.72
N LEU A 161 -3.53 -1.58 0.30
CA LEU A 161 -2.16 -1.69 0.75
C LEU A 161 -2.13 -2.10 2.23
N LEU A 162 -1.44 -3.19 2.55
CA LEU A 162 -1.28 -3.58 3.95
C LEU A 162 -0.25 -2.67 4.63
N GLY A 163 -0.61 -2.13 5.80
CA GLY A 163 0.16 -1.09 6.50
C GLY A 163 1.47 -1.57 7.14
N ASP A 164 1.75 -2.86 7.13
CA ASP A 164 2.97 -3.49 7.65
C ASP A 164 3.80 -4.19 6.55
N ASP A 165 3.45 -3.99 5.29
CA ASP A 165 4.16 -4.54 4.14
C ASP A 165 4.78 -3.39 3.34
N LEU A 166 6.09 -3.24 3.40
CA LEU A 166 6.81 -2.16 2.73
C LEU A 166 7.41 -2.63 1.42
N ILE A 167 7.16 -1.88 0.36
CA ILE A 167 7.84 -2.02 -0.93
C ILE A 167 8.88 -0.91 -1.02
N ASP A 168 10.08 -1.24 -1.48
CA ASP A 168 11.15 -0.25 -1.64
C ASP A 168 10.68 0.92 -2.52
N GLU A 169 11.00 2.14 -2.13
CA GLU A 169 10.57 3.35 -2.84
C GLU A 169 11.09 3.47 -4.29
N LYS A 170 12.10 2.67 -4.64
CA LYS A 170 12.67 2.58 -6.00
C LYS A 170 11.89 1.67 -6.93
N GLU A 171 10.90 0.95 -6.39
CA GLU A 171 10.07 0.01 -7.13
C GLU A 171 8.75 0.66 -7.57
N ASP A 172 8.27 0.28 -8.73
CA ASP A 172 7.04 0.80 -9.35
C ASP A 172 5.87 -0.22 -9.35
N LEU A 173 5.90 -1.17 -8.42
CA LEU A 173 4.96 -2.29 -8.36
C LEU A 173 3.50 -1.83 -8.44
N LEU A 174 3.11 -0.86 -7.60
CA LEU A 174 1.71 -0.42 -7.52
C LEU A 174 1.25 0.25 -8.83
N SER A 175 2.09 1.06 -9.46
CA SER A 175 1.79 1.68 -10.76
C SER A 175 1.56 0.63 -11.84
N ARG A 176 2.41 -0.40 -11.91
CA ARG A 176 2.23 -1.53 -12.83
C ARG A 176 0.94 -2.31 -12.57
N MET A 177 0.56 -2.52 -11.30
CA MET A 177 -0.70 -3.18 -10.95
C MET A 177 -1.92 -2.34 -11.39
N VAL A 178 -1.86 -1.02 -11.26
CA VAL A 178 -2.88 -0.10 -11.77
C VAL A 178 -3.03 -0.22 -13.28
N GLU A 179 -1.92 -0.25 -14.02
CA GLU A 179 -1.93 -0.43 -15.48
C GLU A 179 -2.56 -1.78 -15.89
N VAL A 180 -2.21 -2.87 -15.20
CA VAL A 180 -2.80 -4.19 -15.47
C VAL A 180 -4.30 -4.19 -15.19
N GLN A 181 -4.74 -3.57 -14.10
CA GLN A 181 -6.18 -3.44 -13.79
C GLN A 181 -6.93 -2.66 -14.88
N GLN A 182 -6.37 -1.53 -15.34
CA GLN A 182 -6.98 -0.72 -16.40
C GLN A 182 -7.08 -1.47 -17.74
N ARG A 183 -6.12 -2.36 -18.02
CA ARG A 183 -6.11 -3.18 -19.24
C ARG A 183 -7.07 -4.36 -19.18
N THR A 184 -7.24 -4.95 -18.00
CA THR A 184 -8.00 -6.20 -17.83
C THR A 184 -9.42 -5.97 -17.29
N GLY A 185 -9.66 -4.88 -16.56
CA GLY A 185 -10.91 -4.61 -15.84
C GLY A 185 -11.12 -5.49 -14.58
N GLY A 186 -10.34 -6.56 -14.41
CA GLY A 186 -10.39 -7.47 -13.26
C GLY A 186 -9.61 -6.97 -12.05
N SER A 187 -9.55 -7.79 -11.01
CA SER A 187 -8.72 -7.51 -9.82
C SER A 187 -7.27 -7.93 -10.07
N VAL A 188 -6.31 -7.23 -9.46
CA VAL A 188 -4.88 -7.51 -9.58
C VAL A 188 -4.26 -7.71 -8.21
N VAL A 189 -3.46 -8.76 -8.06
CA VAL A 189 -2.70 -9.06 -6.83
C VAL A 189 -1.20 -9.03 -7.11
N ALA A 190 -0.42 -8.54 -6.16
CA ALA A 190 1.02 -8.67 -6.21
C ALA A 190 1.42 -10.08 -5.76
N LEU A 191 2.25 -10.73 -6.54
CA LEU A 191 2.76 -12.08 -6.31
C LEU A 191 4.27 -12.05 -6.12
N MET A 192 4.77 -12.84 -5.17
CA MET A 192 6.20 -13.06 -4.98
C MET A 192 6.47 -14.56 -4.87
N GLU A 193 7.49 -15.03 -5.57
CA GLU A 193 7.93 -16.41 -5.42
C GLU A 193 8.68 -16.56 -4.08
N VAL A 194 8.24 -17.51 -3.26
CA VAL A 194 8.81 -17.77 -1.93
C VAL A 194 9.24 -19.24 -1.82
N PRO A 195 10.16 -19.58 -0.92
CA PRO A 195 10.45 -20.97 -0.59
C PRO A 195 9.19 -21.74 -0.19
N ARG A 196 9.10 -23.01 -0.59
CA ARG A 196 7.91 -23.84 -0.38
C ARG A 196 7.47 -23.86 1.10
N GLU A 197 8.43 -23.89 2.00
CA GLU A 197 8.20 -23.94 3.45
C GLU A 197 7.60 -22.63 3.99
N ALA A 198 7.83 -21.51 3.30
CA ALA A 198 7.34 -20.21 3.71
C ALA A 198 5.91 -19.90 3.22
N ILE A 199 5.38 -20.70 2.27
CA ILE A 199 4.09 -20.41 1.62
C ILE A 199 2.91 -20.40 2.60
N SER A 200 2.99 -21.20 3.68
CA SER A 200 1.94 -21.29 4.71
C SER A 200 1.70 -19.99 5.50
N ALA A 201 2.58 -18.98 5.33
CA ALA A 201 2.37 -17.65 5.92
C ALA A 201 1.48 -16.74 5.06
N TYR A 202 1.21 -17.11 3.79
CA TYR A 202 0.58 -16.28 2.77
C TYR A 202 -0.62 -16.94 2.12
N GLY A 203 -1.44 -16.16 1.43
CA GLY A 203 -2.31 -16.70 0.39
C GLY A 203 -1.44 -17.22 -0.77
N ALA A 204 -1.72 -18.43 -1.27
CA ALA A 204 -1.01 -19.02 -2.38
C ALA A 204 -1.86 -18.98 -3.66
N ALA A 205 -1.26 -18.58 -4.80
CA ALA A 205 -1.95 -18.43 -6.07
C ALA A 205 -1.59 -19.56 -7.06
N ALA A 206 -2.60 -20.19 -7.67
CA ALA A 206 -2.42 -20.92 -8.92
C ALA A 206 -2.40 -19.90 -10.07
N ILE A 207 -1.47 -20.03 -11.00
CA ILE A 207 -1.31 -19.06 -12.08
C ILE A 207 -1.18 -19.74 -13.45
N GLU A 208 -1.60 -19.01 -14.49
CA GLU A 208 -1.34 -19.31 -15.89
C GLU A 208 -0.70 -18.10 -16.56
N THR A 209 0.27 -18.36 -17.43
CA THR A 209 0.89 -17.29 -18.24
C THR A 209 -0.09 -16.78 -19.29
N VAL A 210 -0.09 -15.47 -19.52
CA VAL A 210 -0.84 -14.82 -20.59
C VAL A 210 0.13 -14.51 -21.73
N GLU A 211 -0.12 -15.04 -22.91
CA GLU A 211 0.80 -14.90 -24.04
C GLU A 211 0.99 -13.43 -24.43
N GLY A 212 2.25 -13.00 -24.51
CA GLY A 212 2.61 -11.63 -24.87
C GLY A 212 2.47 -10.60 -23.75
N GLU A 213 2.12 -11.01 -22.53
CA GLU A 213 1.89 -10.13 -21.39
C GLU A 213 2.96 -10.30 -20.30
N ASP A 214 3.18 -9.23 -19.53
CA ASP A 214 4.10 -9.19 -18.38
C ASP A 214 3.40 -9.48 -17.05
N PHE A 215 2.14 -9.92 -17.10
CA PHE A 215 1.33 -10.34 -15.96
C PHE A 215 0.80 -11.77 -16.18
N VAL A 216 0.28 -12.38 -15.14
CA VAL A 216 -0.27 -13.74 -15.18
C VAL A 216 -1.78 -13.72 -14.87
N LYS A 217 -2.52 -14.71 -15.34
CA LYS A 217 -3.88 -14.96 -14.88
C LYS A 217 -3.82 -15.82 -13.61
N VAL A 218 -4.55 -15.42 -12.58
CA VAL A 218 -4.72 -16.21 -11.36
C VAL A 218 -5.94 -17.11 -11.57
N THR A 219 -5.74 -18.42 -11.48
CA THR A 219 -6.78 -19.45 -11.70
C THR A 219 -7.30 -20.05 -10.40
N GLY A 220 -6.64 -19.74 -9.29
CA GLY A 220 -7.07 -20.16 -7.95
C GLY A 220 -6.25 -19.54 -6.84
N LEU A 221 -6.85 -19.42 -5.67
CA LEU A 221 -6.25 -18.83 -4.47
C LEU A 221 -6.63 -19.66 -3.24
N VAL A 222 -5.67 -19.93 -2.37
CA VAL A 222 -5.86 -20.65 -1.10
C VAL A 222 -5.20 -19.88 0.04
N GLU A 223 -5.95 -19.55 1.10
CA GLU A 223 -5.43 -18.84 2.26
C GLU A 223 -4.56 -19.74 3.14
N LYS A 224 -3.28 -19.41 3.26
CA LYS A 224 -2.30 -20.07 4.13
C LYS A 224 -2.36 -21.60 4.07
N PRO A 225 -2.21 -22.21 2.90
CA PRO A 225 -2.26 -23.67 2.77
C PRO A 225 -1.08 -24.33 3.49
N GLU A 226 -1.23 -25.60 3.81
CA GLU A 226 -0.05 -26.38 4.16
C GLU A 226 0.88 -26.48 2.94
N PRO A 227 2.22 -26.55 3.11
CA PRO A 227 3.15 -26.54 1.99
C PRO A 227 2.86 -27.58 0.90
N GLU A 228 2.43 -28.78 1.30
CA GLU A 228 2.11 -29.88 0.37
C GLU A 228 0.84 -29.62 -0.44
N GLN A 229 -0.07 -28.79 0.10
CA GLN A 229 -1.38 -28.49 -0.51
C GLN A 229 -1.36 -27.16 -1.28
N ALA A 230 -0.28 -26.39 -1.18
CA ALA A 230 -0.20 -25.11 -1.87
C ALA A 230 -0.19 -25.33 -3.41
N PRO A 231 -1.01 -24.56 -4.16
CA PRO A 231 -1.12 -24.74 -5.60
C PRO A 231 0.18 -24.36 -6.35
N SER A 232 0.98 -23.48 -5.74
CA SER A 232 2.28 -23.03 -6.27
C SER A 232 3.15 -22.44 -5.17
N ASN A 233 4.30 -21.88 -5.53
CA ASN A 233 5.17 -21.08 -4.66
C ASN A 233 4.92 -19.56 -4.78
N TYR A 234 3.89 -19.13 -5.49
CA TYR A 234 3.54 -17.72 -5.64
C TYR A 234 2.66 -17.27 -4.47
N ALA A 235 3.28 -16.53 -3.56
CA ALA A 235 2.63 -15.91 -2.41
C ALA A 235 1.96 -14.60 -2.82
N VAL A 236 0.74 -14.37 -2.36
CA VAL A 236 0.07 -13.07 -2.45
C VAL A 236 0.66 -12.18 -1.37
N ILE A 237 1.25 -11.05 -1.77
CA ILE A 237 1.81 -10.07 -0.86
C ILE A 237 0.85 -8.88 -0.69
N GLY A 238 1.15 -7.98 0.25
CA GLY A 238 0.22 -6.97 0.76
C GLY A 238 -0.15 -5.82 -0.19
N ARG A 239 -0.24 -6.08 -1.49
CA ARG A 239 -0.67 -5.11 -2.52
C ARG A 239 -1.72 -5.71 -3.44
N TYR A 240 -2.83 -4.97 -3.59
CA TYR A 240 -3.97 -5.35 -4.42
C TYR A 240 -4.49 -4.12 -5.17
N VAL A 241 -4.97 -4.30 -6.38
CA VAL A 241 -5.81 -3.33 -7.09
C VAL A 241 -7.09 -4.05 -7.47
N LEU A 242 -8.18 -3.68 -6.83
CA LEU A 242 -9.41 -4.45 -6.82
C LEU A 242 -10.49 -3.80 -7.70
N SER A 243 -11.21 -4.63 -8.44
CA SER A 243 -12.49 -4.27 -9.02
C SER A 243 -13.53 -4.04 -7.91
N PRO A 244 -14.45 -3.07 -8.04
CA PRO A 244 -15.53 -2.85 -7.06
C PRO A 244 -16.44 -4.06 -6.88
N LYS A 245 -16.44 -5.01 -7.81
CA LYS A 245 -17.16 -6.29 -7.71
C LYS A 245 -16.79 -7.08 -6.45
N VAL A 246 -15.57 -6.87 -5.93
CA VAL A 246 -15.11 -7.51 -4.69
C VAL A 246 -16.05 -7.22 -3.51
N PHE A 247 -16.72 -6.07 -3.47
CA PHE A 247 -17.62 -5.73 -2.38
C PHE A 247 -18.87 -6.61 -2.36
N GLU A 248 -19.43 -6.94 -3.52
CA GLU A 248 -20.57 -7.84 -3.63
C GLU A 248 -20.19 -9.24 -3.12
N VAL A 249 -19.02 -9.74 -3.55
CA VAL A 249 -18.53 -11.05 -3.12
C VAL A 249 -18.23 -11.07 -1.61
N LEU A 250 -17.62 -10.00 -1.07
CA LEU A 250 -17.31 -9.91 0.35
C LEU A 250 -18.55 -9.86 1.25
N GLU A 251 -19.68 -9.32 0.77
CA GLU A 251 -20.96 -9.32 1.52
C GLU A 251 -21.47 -10.75 1.73
N ASP A 252 -21.23 -11.64 0.79
CA ASP A 252 -21.67 -13.04 0.82
C ASP A 252 -20.59 -14.01 1.31
N THR A 253 -19.33 -13.52 1.50
CA THR A 253 -18.22 -14.38 1.94
C THR A 253 -18.40 -14.83 3.40
N ALA A 254 -18.54 -16.12 3.60
CA ALA A 254 -18.59 -16.70 4.95
C ALA A 254 -17.23 -16.59 5.66
N PRO A 255 -17.19 -16.56 7.02
CA PRO A 255 -15.95 -16.66 7.76
C PRO A 255 -15.17 -17.95 7.40
N GLY A 256 -13.92 -17.78 6.97
CA GLY A 256 -13.01 -18.86 6.60
C GLY A 256 -12.04 -19.23 7.73
N ARG A 257 -10.76 -19.39 7.37
CA ARG A 257 -9.69 -19.75 8.31
C ARG A 257 -9.63 -18.76 9.49
N GLY A 258 -9.58 -19.30 10.71
CA GLY A 258 -9.57 -18.51 11.95
C GLY A 258 -10.88 -17.82 12.30
N GLY A 259 -11.98 -18.10 11.60
CA GLY A 259 -13.28 -17.45 11.80
C GLY A 259 -13.32 -16.02 11.25
N GLU A 260 -12.40 -15.67 10.35
CA GLU A 260 -12.27 -14.35 9.74
C GLU A 260 -12.81 -14.34 8.30
N ILE A 261 -13.37 -13.22 7.86
CA ILE A 261 -13.71 -12.98 6.46
C ILE A 261 -12.39 -12.69 5.73
N GLN A 262 -11.93 -13.67 4.95
CA GLN A 262 -10.66 -13.58 4.24
C GLN A 262 -10.84 -12.89 2.89
N LEU A 263 -9.95 -11.94 2.56
CA LEU A 263 -9.91 -11.34 1.23
C LEU A 263 -9.54 -12.36 0.16
N THR A 264 -8.68 -13.32 0.50
CA THR A 264 -8.26 -14.41 -0.38
C THR A 264 -9.44 -15.28 -0.84
N ASP A 265 -10.43 -15.55 0.03
CA ASP A 265 -11.60 -16.34 -0.30
C ASP A 265 -12.53 -15.59 -1.28
N ALA A 266 -12.68 -14.28 -1.10
CA ALA A 266 -13.41 -13.44 -2.06
C ALA A 266 -12.69 -13.35 -3.41
N LEU A 267 -11.37 -13.23 -3.42
CA LEU A 267 -10.57 -13.23 -4.64
C LEU A 267 -10.60 -14.59 -5.34
N GLN A 268 -10.68 -15.71 -4.61
CA GLN A 268 -10.90 -17.03 -5.17
C GLN A 268 -12.22 -17.09 -5.96
N THR A 269 -13.29 -16.53 -5.40
CA THR A 269 -14.58 -16.46 -6.08
C THR A 269 -14.49 -15.64 -7.38
N LEU A 270 -13.82 -14.48 -7.33
CA LEU A 270 -13.61 -13.62 -8.51
C LEU A 270 -12.70 -14.29 -9.56
N ALA A 271 -11.71 -15.09 -9.14
CA ALA A 271 -10.75 -15.71 -10.05
C ALA A 271 -11.42 -16.75 -10.98
N VAL A 272 -12.50 -17.38 -10.51
CA VAL A 272 -13.26 -18.40 -11.27
C VAL A 272 -14.54 -17.84 -11.91
N GLY A 273 -14.87 -16.58 -11.67
CA GLY A 273 -16.02 -15.89 -12.27
C GLY A 273 -15.75 -15.48 -13.73
N GLU A 274 -16.82 -15.25 -14.50
CA GLU A 274 -16.78 -14.94 -15.95
C GLU A 274 -17.55 -13.62 -16.28
N GLY A 275 -17.78 -12.74 -15.30
CA GLY A 275 -18.52 -11.48 -15.50
C GLY A 275 -17.62 -10.24 -15.64
N ASP A 276 -18.23 -9.10 -15.99
CA ASP A 276 -17.54 -7.81 -16.00
C ASP A 276 -16.98 -7.47 -14.60
N GLY A 277 -15.68 -7.15 -14.53
CA GLY A 277 -14.98 -6.88 -13.28
C GLY A 277 -14.59 -8.13 -12.49
N GLU A 278 -14.91 -9.31 -12.98
CA GLU A 278 -14.45 -10.60 -12.51
C GLU A 278 -13.10 -10.98 -13.14
N GLY A 279 -12.52 -12.06 -12.68
CA GLY A 279 -11.15 -12.43 -13.03
C GLY A 279 -10.12 -11.77 -12.10
N VAL A 280 -9.07 -12.52 -11.84
CA VAL A 280 -7.92 -12.05 -11.03
C VAL A 280 -6.65 -12.24 -11.82
N TYR A 281 -5.81 -11.22 -11.79
CA TYR A 281 -4.51 -11.21 -12.44
C TYR A 281 -3.40 -11.01 -11.43
N GLY A 282 -2.18 -11.39 -11.78
CA GLY A 282 -1.03 -11.28 -10.90
C GLY A 282 0.12 -10.53 -11.54
N VAL A 283 0.71 -9.59 -10.81
CA VAL A 283 2.00 -9.00 -11.14
C VAL A 283 3.06 -9.69 -10.30
N VAL A 284 3.98 -10.40 -10.94
CA VAL A 284 5.08 -11.11 -10.26
C VAL A 284 6.17 -10.09 -9.91
N PHE A 285 6.34 -9.86 -8.62
CA PHE A 285 7.30 -8.91 -8.06
C PHE A 285 8.62 -9.60 -7.71
N LYS A 286 9.73 -8.99 -8.11
CA LYS A 286 11.10 -9.49 -7.85
C LYS A 286 11.98 -8.49 -7.11
N GLY A 287 11.40 -7.34 -6.74
CA GLY A 287 12.08 -6.26 -6.04
C GLY A 287 12.20 -6.48 -4.53
N ARG A 288 12.58 -5.43 -3.84
CA ARG A 288 12.76 -5.46 -2.38
C ARG A 288 11.45 -5.19 -1.64
N ARG A 289 11.10 -6.12 -0.78
CA ARG A 289 9.95 -6.09 0.12
C ARG A 289 10.39 -6.34 1.56
N PHE A 290 9.77 -5.64 2.50
CA PHE A 290 10.03 -5.80 3.93
C PHE A 290 8.70 -6.01 4.67
N ASP A 291 8.55 -7.19 5.30
CA ASP A 291 7.42 -7.50 6.19
C ASP A 291 7.72 -6.93 7.58
N THR A 292 7.23 -5.72 7.86
CA THR A 292 7.40 -5.09 9.18
C THR A 292 6.46 -5.68 10.25
N GLY A 293 5.61 -6.64 9.89
CA GLY A 293 4.80 -7.43 10.81
C GLY A 293 5.54 -8.61 11.44
N ASP A 294 6.75 -8.96 10.95
CA ASP A 294 7.66 -9.95 11.52
C ASP A 294 8.87 -9.29 12.18
N LYS A 295 9.27 -9.77 13.36
CA LYS A 295 10.35 -9.13 14.15
C LYS A 295 11.71 -9.13 13.45
N LEU A 296 12.09 -10.26 12.84
CA LEU A 296 13.39 -10.37 12.19
C LEU A 296 13.41 -9.56 10.89
N SER A 297 12.34 -9.64 10.11
CA SER A 297 12.18 -8.86 8.89
C SER A 297 12.16 -7.35 9.19
N TYR A 298 11.49 -6.92 10.25
CA TYR A 298 11.49 -5.54 10.72
C TYR A 298 12.91 -5.03 11.07
N LEU A 299 13.70 -5.83 11.81
CA LEU A 299 15.09 -5.48 12.13
C LEU A 299 15.94 -5.38 10.86
N LYS A 300 15.80 -6.34 9.94
CA LYS A 300 16.49 -6.31 8.65
C LYS A 300 16.11 -5.07 7.83
N ALA A 301 14.84 -4.71 7.79
CA ALA A 301 14.35 -3.49 7.11
C ALA A 301 15.04 -2.25 7.67
N ASN A 302 15.07 -2.10 9.00
CA ASN A 302 15.74 -0.97 9.66
C ASN A 302 17.22 -0.90 9.30
N ILE A 303 17.95 -2.02 9.37
CA ILE A 303 19.39 -2.05 9.07
C ILE A 303 19.64 -1.69 7.60
N ILE A 304 18.88 -2.28 6.67
CA ILE A 304 19.07 -2.06 5.23
C ILE A 304 18.78 -0.60 4.86
N LEU A 305 17.64 -0.08 5.28
CA LEU A 305 17.27 1.30 4.97
C LEU A 305 18.16 2.33 5.69
N ALA A 306 18.59 2.04 6.92
CA ALA A 306 19.55 2.88 7.64
C ALA A 306 20.93 2.90 6.97
N ALA A 307 21.41 1.75 6.46
CA ALA A 307 22.69 1.66 5.77
C ALA A 307 22.72 2.44 4.44
N GLU A 308 21.56 2.68 3.83
CA GLU A 308 21.44 3.46 2.59
C GLU A 308 21.34 4.98 2.84
N ARG A 309 21.24 5.42 4.09
CA ARG A 309 21.20 6.84 4.46
C ARG A 309 22.53 7.51 4.20
N GLY A 310 22.49 8.72 3.63
CA GLY A 310 23.69 9.51 3.34
C GLY A 310 24.33 10.15 4.57
N ASP A 311 23.55 10.39 5.62
CA ASP A 311 23.95 11.11 6.84
C ASP A 311 24.74 10.23 7.83
N PHE A 312 24.33 8.96 8.04
CA PHE A 312 24.98 8.04 8.99
C PHE A 312 25.18 6.61 8.45
N GLY A 313 24.68 6.30 7.26
CA GLY A 313 24.78 4.96 6.66
C GLY A 313 26.21 4.42 6.56
N PRO A 314 27.21 5.22 6.09
CA PRO A 314 28.60 4.77 6.04
C PRO A 314 29.16 4.38 7.43
N GLU A 315 28.87 5.14 8.48
CA GLU A 315 29.27 4.86 9.86
C GLU A 315 28.62 3.57 10.38
N LEU A 316 27.31 3.42 10.13
CA LEU A 316 26.58 2.21 10.48
C LEU A 316 27.16 0.97 9.77
N CYS A 317 27.47 1.07 8.49
CA CYS A 317 28.07 -0.04 7.73
C CYS A 317 29.45 -0.44 8.29
N GLN A 318 30.25 0.54 8.71
CA GLN A 318 31.54 0.26 9.33
C GLN A 318 31.36 -0.46 10.68
N TRP A 319 30.48 0.06 11.53
CA TRP A 319 30.16 -0.56 12.82
C TRP A 319 29.61 -1.99 12.67
N LEU A 320 28.71 -2.24 11.68
CA LEU A 320 28.18 -3.58 11.42
C LEU A 320 29.27 -4.60 11.05
N LYS A 321 30.28 -4.19 10.28
CA LYS A 321 31.43 -5.06 9.95
C LYS A 321 32.21 -5.44 11.20
N GLU A 322 32.48 -4.48 12.06
CA GLU A 322 33.18 -4.70 13.32
C GLU A 322 32.38 -5.60 14.27
N PHE A 323 31.08 -5.28 14.43
CA PHE A 323 30.18 -6.05 15.27
C PHE A 323 30.06 -7.52 14.83
N THR A 324 29.92 -7.77 13.52
CA THR A 324 29.81 -9.15 13.02
C THR A 324 31.11 -9.92 13.15
N ALA A 325 32.27 -9.26 13.01
CA ALA A 325 33.56 -9.89 13.18
C ALA A 325 33.85 -10.32 14.65
N GLU A 326 33.26 -9.60 15.62
CA GLU A 326 33.44 -9.87 17.04
C GLU A 326 32.37 -10.81 17.63
N ASN A 327 31.15 -10.87 17.05
CA ASN A 327 30.00 -11.51 17.68
C ASN A 327 29.38 -12.65 16.86
N CYS A 328 29.76 -12.85 15.62
CA CYS A 328 29.25 -13.87 14.71
C CYS A 328 30.35 -14.67 14.05
#